data_8569580efd2bc7b6d3a58dd55fac50ed
#
_entry.id   8569580efd2bc7b6d3a58dd55fac50ed
#
_cell.length_a   1.000
_cell.length_b   1.000
_cell.length_c   1.000
_cell.angle_alpha   90.00
_cell.angle_beta   90.00
_cell.angle_gamma   90.00
#
_symmetry.space_group_name_H-M   'P 1'
#
loop_
_entity.id
_entity.type
_entity.pdbx_description
1 polymer ?
#
loop_
_entity_poly.entity_id
_entity_poly.type
_entity_poly.pdbx_seq_one_letter_code
_entity_poly.pdbx_strand_id
1 'polypeptide(L)'
;MNKSKFVCYLALAMLAIASTSCVTAKKIRYLQDMPIEGMPINENMEATVAPNDELRIYVLSNTGKDDELIKPFNVMSGNLSQTTSSNRGLGYLVDANGNIQFPVLGELHVAGLTRLQLQDTIASQLEKNGYIKNPLIMVRFMNFKVFFLSSSGGKVLNIDDERCTFLEALAKAGGLDWYTRRDRIGVMREVDGKRVIHYLDPRSTAIFNDDFFVLQQNDIIFTEEMSYKFFSANLNTVLALLSSFTSLVAVYTLIRSYIPKD
;
A
#
# COMPACT_ATOMS: atom_id res chain seq x y z
N MET A 1 -30.03 -51.82 -14.43
CA MET A 1 -29.65 -50.85 -13.41
C MET A 1 -30.84 -49.93 -13.20
N ASN A 2 -31.45 -49.90 -12.02
CA ASN A 2 -32.70 -49.19 -11.77
C ASN A 2 -32.47 -47.69 -11.99
N LYS A 3 -33.24 -47.06 -12.89
CA LYS A 3 -33.10 -45.63 -13.25
C LYS A 3 -33.15 -44.69 -12.03
N SER A 4 -33.90 -45.09 -10.99
CA SER A 4 -33.98 -44.39 -9.70
C SER A 4 -32.62 -44.40 -8.95
N LYS A 5 -31.89 -45.54 -8.95
CA LYS A 5 -30.57 -45.64 -8.32
C LYS A 5 -29.52 -44.79 -9.06
N PHE A 6 -29.61 -44.73 -10.38
CA PHE A 6 -28.70 -43.89 -11.19
C PHE A 6 -28.85 -42.38 -10.88
N VAL A 7 -30.09 -41.91 -10.75
CA VAL A 7 -30.38 -40.50 -10.41
C VAL A 7 -29.87 -40.18 -8.97
N CYS A 8 -30.03 -41.13 -8.04
CA CYS A 8 -29.54 -40.97 -6.68
C CYS A 8 -28.00 -40.93 -6.60
N TYR A 9 -27.29 -41.74 -7.38
CA TYR A 9 -25.82 -41.67 -7.48
C TYR A 9 -25.32 -40.42 -8.15
N LEU A 10 -26.04 -39.90 -9.16
CA LEU A 10 -25.71 -38.64 -9.82
C LEU A 10 -25.86 -37.43 -8.87
N ALA A 11 -26.94 -37.41 -8.09
CA ALA A 11 -27.18 -36.39 -7.07
C ALA A 11 -26.12 -36.41 -5.94
N LEU A 12 -25.74 -37.65 -5.50
CA LEU A 12 -24.71 -37.83 -4.49
C LEU A 12 -23.33 -37.41 -5.01
N ALA A 13 -23.01 -37.68 -6.28
CA ALA A 13 -21.77 -37.24 -6.91
C ALA A 13 -21.72 -35.67 -7.07
N MET A 14 -22.81 -35.04 -7.43
CA MET A 14 -22.91 -33.57 -7.47
C MET A 14 -22.74 -32.94 -6.08
N LEU A 15 -23.32 -33.56 -5.04
CA LEU A 15 -23.18 -33.09 -3.67
C LEU A 15 -21.73 -33.23 -3.18
N ALA A 16 -21.03 -34.29 -3.54
CA ALA A 16 -19.62 -34.52 -3.20
C ALA A 16 -18.67 -33.50 -3.90
N ILE A 17 -18.98 -33.11 -5.13
CA ILE A 17 -18.20 -32.08 -5.87
C ILE A 17 -18.43 -30.68 -5.28
N ALA A 18 -19.64 -30.38 -4.79
CA ALA A 18 -19.96 -29.09 -4.18
C ALA A 18 -19.26 -28.86 -2.82
N SER A 19 -18.84 -29.94 -2.12
CA SER A 19 -18.21 -29.84 -0.81
C SER A 19 -16.70 -29.57 -0.82
N THR A 20 -16.03 -29.47 -1.99
CA THR A 20 -14.57 -29.30 -2.08
C THR A 20 -14.08 -27.85 -2.17
N SER A 21 -14.95 -26.84 -2.08
CA SER A 21 -14.61 -25.43 -2.24
C SER A 21 -14.33 -24.72 -0.92
N CYS A 22 -13.30 -25.16 -0.17
CA CYS A 22 -12.82 -24.41 0.99
C CYS A 22 -11.58 -23.60 0.63
N VAL A 23 -11.67 -22.27 0.77
CA VAL A 23 -10.48 -21.40 0.79
C VAL A 23 -9.66 -21.79 2.01
N THR A 24 -8.45 -22.29 1.79
CA THR A 24 -7.56 -22.69 2.89
C THR A 24 -7.16 -21.44 3.68
N ALA A 25 -7.28 -21.46 5.01
CA ALA A 25 -6.91 -20.37 5.92
C ALA A 25 -5.46 -19.86 5.69
N LYS A 26 -4.57 -20.72 5.20
CA LYS A 26 -3.20 -20.36 4.79
C LYS A 26 -3.15 -19.26 3.71
N LYS A 27 -4.17 -19.10 2.88
CA LYS A 27 -4.18 -18.08 1.81
C LYS A 27 -4.46 -16.69 2.32
N ILE A 28 -5.01 -16.54 3.52
CA ILE A 28 -5.48 -15.25 4.05
C ILE A 28 -4.72 -14.75 5.29
N ARG A 29 -3.86 -15.56 5.89
CA ARG A 29 -3.06 -15.15 7.05
C ARG A 29 -1.86 -14.33 6.62
N TYR A 30 -1.51 -13.32 7.42
CA TYR A 30 -0.27 -12.55 7.30
C TYR A 30 0.87 -13.24 8.06
N LEU A 31 2.12 -13.01 7.65
CA LEU A 31 3.35 -13.36 8.37
C LEU A 31 3.36 -14.79 8.94
N GLN A 32 3.06 -15.78 8.09
CA GLN A 32 2.86 -17.17 8.53
C GLN A 32 4.13 -17.88 8.97
N ASP A 33 5.28 -17.39 8.51
CA ASP A 33 6.63 -17.90 8.74
C ASP A 33 7.39 -17.11 9.80
N MET A 34 6.67 -16.24 10.57
CA MET A 34 7.29 -15.46 11.63
C MET A 34 7.81 -16.37 12.75
N PRO A 35 9.13 -16.41 13.02
CA PRO A 35 9.68 -17.19 14.10
C PRO A 35 9.25 -16.62 15.45
N ILE A 36 8.93 -17.53 16.39
CA ILE A 36 8.49 -17.14 17.75
C ILE A 36 9.61 -16.40 18.50
N GLU A 37 10.86 -16.72 18.19
CA GLU A 37 12.05 -16.11 18.79
C GLU A 37 12.32 -14.68 18.29
N GLY A 38 11.56 -14.22 17.28
CA GLY A 38 11.72 -12.90 16.64
C GLY A 38 12.67 -12.91 15.44
N MET A 39 12.78 -11.77 14.82
CA MET A 39 13.68 -11.52 13.68
C MET A 39 14.47 -10.23 13.92
N PRO A 40 15.71 -10.12 13.42
CA PRO A 40 16.43 -8.87 13.45
C PRO A 40 15.69 -7.78 12.67
N ILE A 41 15.66 -6.57 13.21
CA ILE A 41 15.06 -5.41 12.55
C ILE A 41 16.11 -4.84 11.58
N ASN A 42 15.74 -4.66 10.32
CA ASN A 42 16.55 -3.94 9.37
C ASN A 42 16.30 -2.44 9.53
N GLU A 43 17.19 -1.75 10.25
CA GLU A 43 17.08 -0.32 10.57
C GLU A 43 17.38 0.61 9.38
N ASN A 44 17.97 0.09 8.29
CA ASN A 44 18.48 0.90 7.18
C ASN A 44 17.43 1.25 6.12
N MET A 45 16.15 0.94 6.36
CA MET A 45 15.08 1.22 5.42
C MET A 45 14.42 2.57 5.77
N GLU A 46 14.93 3.64 5.20
CA GLU A 46 14.35 4.99 5.27
C GLU A 46 13.81 5.42 3.89
N ALA A 47 12.75 6.23 3.90
CA ALA A 47 12.28 6.87 2.69
C ALA A 47 13.33 7.88 2.18
N THR A 48 13.55 7.91 0.88
CA THR A 48 14.45 8.87 0.23
C THR A 48 13.65 9.97 -0.46
N VAL A 49 14.26 11.15 -0.54
CA VAL A 49 13.69 12.29 -1.25
C VAL A 49 13.62 11.99 -2.76
N ALA A 50 12.48 12.27 -3.36
CA ALA A 50 12.24 12.09 -4.79
C ALA A 50 11.82 13.42 -5.45
N PRO A 51 11.93 13.54 -6.79
CA PRO A 51 11.37 14.65 -7.53
C PRO A 51 9.86 14.83 -7.26
N ASN A 52 9.40 16.07 -7.18
CA ASN A 52 8.05 16.50 -6.80
C ASN A 52 7.68 16.30 -5.33
N ASP A 53 8.62 15.91 -4.47
CA ASP A 53 8.41 15.98 -3.03
C ASP A 53 8.35 17.43 -2.57
N GLU A 54 7.51 17.68 -1.58
CA GLU A 54 7.42 18.97 -0.90
C GLU A 54 8.00 18.81 0.51
N LEU A 55 9.10 19.51 0.77
CA LEU A 55 9.86 19.40 2.00
C LEU A 55 9.67 20.66 2.84
N ARG A 56 9.40 20.51 4.12
CA ARG A 56 9.49 21.59 5.09
C ARG A 56 10.79 21.46 5.86
N ILE A 57 11.62 22.49 5.77
CA ILE A 57 12.96 22.51 6.37
C ILE A 57 13.01 23.67 7.34
N TYR A 58 13.29 23.36 8.61
CA TYR A 58 13.52 24.35 9.64
C TYR A 58 14.98 24.36 10.05
N VAL A 59 15.53 25.53 10.15
CA VAL A 59 16.86 25.77 10.71
C VAL A 59 16.69 26.39 12.08
N LEU A 60 17.25 25.76 13.09
CA LEU A 60 17.21 26.20 14.48
C LEU A 60 18.63 26.45 14.97
N SER A 61 18.80 27.49 15.76
CA SER A 61 20.08 27.75 16.44
C SER A 61 20.11 27.03 17.79
N ASN A 62 21.21 26.37 18.07
CA ASN A 62 21.39 25.68 19.35
C ASN A 62 21.65 26.65 20.52
N THR A 63 21.92 27.93 20.23
CA THR A 63 22.30 28.92 21.25
C THR A 63 21.16 29.79 21.76
N GLY A 64 19.98 29.74 21.12
CA GLY A 64 18.78 30.50 21.52
C GLY A 64 18.92 32.02 21.37
N LYS A 65 20.06 32.53 20.85
CA LYS A 65 20.35 33.96 20.69
C LYS A 65 20.36 34.45 19.25
N ASP A 66 20.26 33.49 18.28
CA ASP A 66 20.50 33.78 16.87
C ASP A 66 19.21 33.83 16.04
N ASP A 67 18.07 34.20 16.66
CA ASP A 67 16.77 34.26 15.95
C ASP A 67 16.78 35.10 14.68
N GLU A 68 17.61 36.17 14.66
CA GLU A 68 17.75 37.00 13.47
C GLU A 68 18.58 36.33 12.37
N LEU A 69 19.58 35.53 12.74
CA LEU A 69 20.43 34.84 11.77
C LEU A 69 19.69 33.67 11.09
N ILE A 70 18.74 33.04 11.78
CA ILE A 70 17.98 31.92 11.24
C ILE A 70 16.74 32.31 10.41
N LYS A 71 16.25 33.58 10.59
CA LYS A 71 15.07 34.07 9.86
C LYS A 71 15.16 33.90 8.33
N PRO A 72 16.27 34.20 7.65
CA PRO A 72 16.38 34.06 6.20
C PRO A 72 16.17 32.59 5.73
N PHE A 73 16.57 31.61 6.53
CA PHE A 73 16.45 30.16 6.19
C PHE A 73 15.04 29.62 6.41
N ASN A 74 14.25 30.27 7.28
CA ASN A 74 12.92 29.79 7.66
C ASN A 74 11.77 30.51 6.93
N VAL A 75 12.08 31.40 5.99
CA VAL A 75 11.07 32.21 5.26
C VAL A 75 10.06 31.30 4.53
N MET A 76 10.55 30.22 3.91
CA MET A 76 9.69 29.27 3.18
C MET A 76 8.99 28.27 4.10
N SER A 77 9.43 28.12 5.34
CA SER A 77 8.89 27.13 6.28
C SER A 77 7.77 27.65 7.19
N GLY A 78 7.56 28.98 7.22
CA GLY A 78 6.55 29.61 8.08
C GLY A 78 6.90 29.52 9.58
N ASN A 79 6.05 30.09 10.44
CA ASN A 79 6.26 30.02 11.89
C ASN A 79 5.89 28.65 12.44
N LEU A 80 6.77 28.06 13.26
CA LEU A 80 6.57 26.77 13.93
C LEU A 80 5.28 26.74 14.79
N SER A 81 4.79 27.90 15.22
CA SER A 81 3.63 28.03 16.13
C SER A 81 2.26 28.05 15.45
N GLN A 82 2.18 28.07 14.12
CA GLN A 82 0.90 28.11 13.40
C GLN A 82 0.58 26.75 12.78
N THR A 83 0.01 25.87 13.57
CA THR A 83 -0.59 24.60 13.14
C THR A 83 -2.04 24.77 12.66
N THR A 84 -2.32 25.76 11.82
CA THR A 84 -3.64 25.84 11.18
C THR A 84 -3.62 25.08 9.87
N SER A 85 -4.61 24.22 9.69
CA SER A 85 -4.83 23.28 8.56
C SER A 85 -4.94 23.94 7.16
N SER A 86 -4.76 25.25 7.08
CA SER A 86 -4.78 26.02 5.83
C SER A 86 -3.41 26.51 5.35
N ASN A 87 -2.32 26.22 6.05
CA ASN A 87 -0.96 26.55 5.61
C ASN A 87 -0.40 25.45 4.67
N ARG A 88 -1.12 25.15 3.61
CA ARG A 88 -0.54 24.58 2.41
C ARG A 88 0.27 25.66 1.73
N GLY A 89 1.52 25.73 1.96
CA GLY A 89 2.24 26.55 1.05
C GLY A 89 3.35 27.35 1.61
N LEU A 90 4.33 26.73 2.19
CA LEU A 90 5.69 27.27 2.21
C LEU A 90 6.61 26.07 2.48
N GLY A 91 6.69 25.16 1.51
CA GLY A 91 7.65 24.07 1.47
C GLY A 91 8.64 24.30 0.34
N TYR A 92 9.71 23.55 0.35
CA TYR A 92 10.66 23.45 -0.75
C TYR A 92 10.20 22.35 -1.68
N LEU A 93 9.81 22.70 -2.91
CA LEU A 93 9.48 21.71 -3.94
C LEU A 93 10.79 21.19 -4.55
N VAL A 94 10.92 19.88 -4.57
CA VAL A 94 12.02 19.20 -5.27
C VAL A 94 11.71 19.20 -6.77
N ASP A 95 12.60 19.80 -7.55
CA ASP A 95 12.43 19.89 -9.00
C ASP A 95 12.66 18.54 -9.72
N ALA A 96 12.45 18.52 -11.05
CA ALA A 96 12.63 17.32 -11.86
C ALA A 96 14.09 16.80 -11.89
N ASN A 97 15.05 17.64 -11.56
CA ASN A 97 16.48 17.29 -11.49
C ASN A 97 16.87 16.81 -10.08
N GLY A 98 15.93 16.81 -9.13
CA GLY A 98 16.17 16.43 -7.75
C GLY A 98 16.76 17.51 -6.88
N ASN A 99 16.61 18.80 -7.26
CA ASN A 99 17.18 19.93 -6.56
C ASN A 99 16.09 20.74 -5.83
N ILE A 100 16.50 21.45 -4.77
CA ILE A 100 15.71 22.51 -4.13
C ILE A 100 16.46 23.82 -4.19
N GLN A 101 15.72 24.94 -4.19
CA GLN A 101 16.29 26.27 -4.04
C GLN A 101 16.27 26.64 -2.54
N PHE A 102 17.43 26.48 -1.90
CA PHE A 102 17.55 26.77 -0.46
C PHE A 102 18.11 28.19 -0.25
N PRO A 103 17.48 29.00 0.62
CA PRO A 103 17.95 30.38 0.85
C PRO A 103 19.41 30.42 1.23
N VAL A 104 20.14 31.36 0.67
CA VAL A 104 21.58 31.63 0.91
C VAL A 104 22.51 30.57 0.35
N LEU A 105 22.13 29.26 0.38
CA LEU A 105 22.93 28.17 -0.20
C LEU A 105 22.72 28.01 -1.71
N GLY A 106 21.60 28.54 -2.23
CA GLY A 106 21.24 28.39 -3.64
C GLY A 106 20.67 27.00 -3.96
N GLU A 107 21.04 26.48 -5.12
CA GLU A 107 20.60 25.17 -5.59
C GLU A 107 21.31 24.05 -4.85
N LEU A 108 20.53 23.12 -4.30
CA LEU A 108 21.00 22.00 -3.50
C LEU A 108 20.38 20.69 -4.04
N HIS A 109 21.23 19.74 -4.43
CA HIS A 109 20.76 18.42 -4.84
C HIS A 109 20.37 17.58 -3.63
N VAL A 110 19.11 17.11 -3.62
CA VAL A 110 18.51 16.43 -2.47
C VAL A 110 17.91 15.05 -2.82
N ALA A 111 17.67 14.77 -4.10
CA ALA A 111 17.11 13.50 -4.52
C ALA A 111 18.01 12.34 -4.15
N GLY A 112 17.40 11.22 -3.69
CA GLY A 112 18.12 10.03 -3.25
C GLY A 112 18.67 10.12 -1.81
N LEU A 113 18.66 11.29 -1.17
CA LEU A 113 19.07 11.44 0.22
C LEU A 113 17.95 10.98 1.16
N THR A 114 18.32 10.30 2.23
CA THR A 114 17.41 10.09 3.36
C THR A 114 17.20 11.40 4.11
N ARG A 115 16.17 11.46 4.96
CA ARG A 115 15.90 12.63 5.81
C ARG A 115 17.13 13.02 6.65
N LEU A 116 17.80 12.06 7.24
CA LEU A 116 18.99 12.29 8.06
C LEU A 116 20.16 12.81 7.21
N GLN A 117 20.43 12.19 6.07
CA GLN A 117 21.48 12.64 5.16
C GLN A 117 21.23 14.08 4.67
N LEU A 118 19.96 14.42 4.40
CA LEU A 118 19.60 15.79 4.00
C LEU A 118 19.84 16.79 5.15
N GLN A 119 19.48 16.44 6.39
CA GLN A 119 19.76 17.25 7.57
C GLN A 119 21.25 17.52 7.74
N ASP A 120 22.06 16.46 7.67
CA ASP A 120 23.52 16.56 7.80
C ASP A 120 24.14 17.36 6.66
N THR A 121 23.62 17.23 5.44
CA THR A 121 24.10 17.96 4.27
C THR A 121 23.88 19.47 4.44
N ILE A 122 22.67 19.85 4.83
CA ILE A 122 22.33 21.28 5.04
C ILE A 122 23.13 21.84 6.22
N ALA A 123 23.18 21.12 7.34
CA ALA A 123 23.93 21.54 8.52
C ALA A 123 25.41 21.77 8.18
N SER A 124 26.03 20.81 7.52
CA SER A 124 27.43 20.90 7.07
C SER A 124 27.71 22.10 6.17
N GLN A 125 26.80 22.37 5.22
CA GLN A 125 26.96 23.50 4.31
C GLN A 125 26.80 24.84 5.00
N LEU A 126 25.83 24.99 5.91
CA LEU A 126 25.62 26.19 6.69
C LEU A 126 26.83 26.51 7.60
N GLU A 127 27.41 25.45 8.19
CA GLU A 127 28.58 25.59 9.06
C GLU A 127 29.86 25.89 8.28
N LYS A 128 30.13 25.17 7.19
CA LYS A 128 31.31 25.38 6.33
C LYS A 128 31.37 26.80 5.72
N ASN A 129 30.21 27.33 5.36
CA ASN A 129 30.11 28.71 4.83
C ASN A 129 30.07 29.76 5.93
N GLY A 130 30.15 29.38 7.21
CA GLY A 130 30.20 30.31 8.34
C GLY A 130 28.88 31.03 8.64
N TYR A 131 27.76 30.57 8.11
CA TYR A 131 26.45 31.18 8.33
C TYR A 131 25.91 30.94 9.73
N ILE A 132 25.97 29.70 10.20
CA ILE A 132 25.45 29.29 11.51
C ILE A 132 26.42 28.25 12.10
N LYS A 133 26.72 28.41 13.38
CA LYS A 133 27.52 27.44 14.12
C LYS A 133 26.65 26.39 14.79
N ASN A 134 26.88 25.10 14.53
CA ASN A 134 26.10 23.97 15.03
C ASN A 134 24.57 24.14 14.80
N PRO A 135 24.10 24.32 13.56
CA PRO A 135 22.68 24.44 13.28
C PRO A 135 21.96 23.10 13.53
N LEU A 136 20.76 23.17 14.09
CA LEU A 136 19.84 22.02 14.16
C LEU A 136 18.88 22.12 12.98
N ILE A 137 18.90 21.10 12.12
CA ILE A 137 18.04 21.05 10.95
C ILE A 137 16.90 20.07 11.19
N MET A 138 15.68 20.51 10.98
CA MET A 138 14.48 19.64 10.99
C MET A 138 13.91 19.57 9.58
N VAL A 139 13.79 18.37 9.02
CA VAL A 139 13.18 18.12 7.71
C VAL A 139 11.92 17.29 7.91
N ARG A 140 10.83 17.69 7.24
CA ARG A 140 9.56 16.94 7.19
C ARG A 140 9.03 16.90 5.75
N PHE A 141 8.52 15.75 5.35
CA PHE A 141 7.73 15.63 4.12
C PHE A 141 6.33 16.22 4.35
N MET A 142 5.86 17.04 3.39
CA MET A 142 4.59 17.76 3.50
C MET A 142 3.45 17.09 2.76
N ASN A 143 3.76 16.36 1.72
CA ASN A 143 2.81 15.80 0.77
C ASN A 143 2.92 14.28 0.66
N PHE A 144 3.50 13.60 1.67
CA PHE A 144 3.67 12.17 1.61
C PHE A 144 2.32 11.47 1.50
N LYS A 145 2.08 10.86 0.36
CA LYS A 145 0.87 10.10 0.06
C LYS A 145 1.20 8.85 -0.74
N VAL A 146 0.42 7.82 -0.51
CA VAL A 146 0.47 6.54 -1.22
C VAL A 146 -0.92 6.26 -1.76
N PHE A 147 -1.01 5.65 -2.92
CA PHE A 147 -2.28 5.27 -3.53
C PHE A 147 -2.52 3.78 -3.30
N PHE A 148 -3.71 3.43 -2.87
CA PHE A 148 -4.16 2.05 -2.75
C PHE A 148 -5.29 1.80 -3.73
N LEU A 149 -5.12 0.85 -4.63
CA LEU A 149 -6.10 0.48 -5.65
C LEU A 149 -6.51 -0.98 -5.45
N SER A 150 -7.80 -1.20 -5.31
CA SER A 150 -8.40 -2.52 -5.26
C SER A 150 -9.61 -2.59 -6.19
N SER A 151 -10.14 -3.76 -6.42
CA SER A 151 -11.37 -3.94 -7.19
C SER A 151 -12.59 -3.29 -6.56
N SER A 152 -12.57 -3.09 -5.25
CA SER A 152 -13.64 -2.39 -4.51
C SER A 152 -13.51 -0.87 -4.55
N GLY A 153 -12.41 -0.34 -5.10
CA GLY A 153 -12.16 1.10 -5.25
C GLY A 153 -10.74 1.49 -4.91
N GLY A 154 -10.47 2.79 -5.01
CA GLY A 154 -9.19 3.39 -4.69
C GLY A 154 -9.26 4.30 -3.46
N LYS A 155 -8.15 4.39 -2.73
CA LYS A 155 -7.94 5.32 -1.62
C LYS A 155 -6.63 6.06 -1.78
N VAL A 156 -6.61 7.34 -1.43
CA VAL A 156 -5.39 8.09 -1.23
C VAL A 156 -5.07 8.04 0.27
N LEU A 157 -3.91 7.50 0.61
CA LEU A 157 -3.44 7.39 1.97
C LEU A 157 -2.47 8.54 2.22
N ASN A 158 -2.90 9.53 2.98
CA ASN A 158 -2.00 10.58 3.45
C ASN A 158 -1.19 10.03 4.62
N ILE A 159 0.10 10.24 4.58
CA ILE A 159 1.05 9.76 5.58
C ILE A 159 1.57 10.97 6.35
N ASP A 160 1.17 11.06 7.61
CA ASP A 160 1.60 12.13 8.51
C ASP A 160 2.94 11.81 9.19
N ASP A 161 3.34 10.53 9.14
CA ASP A 161 4.57 10.01 9.70
C ASP A 161 5.76 10.20 8.73
N GLU A 162 6.96 10.13 9.25
CA GLU A 162 8.20 10.31 8.48
C GLU A 162 8.47 9.14 7.51
N ARG A 163 7.87 8.00 7.75
CA ARG A 163 7.94 6.81 6.89
C ARG A 163 6.60 6.07 6.93
N CYS A 164 6.37 5.27 5.92
CA CYS A 164 5.23 4.34 5.87
C CYS A 164 5.70 2.99 5.35
N THR A 165 5.45 1.95 6.11
CA THR A 165 5.71 0.59 5.64
C THR A 165 4.53 0.07 4.81
N PHE A 166 4.81 -0.93 3.99
CA PHE A 166 3.78 -1.60 3.19
C PHE A 166 2.63 -2.15 4.06
N LEU A 167 2.94 -2.72 5.22
CA LEU A 167 1.90 -3.24 6.14
C LEU A 167 1.08 -2.13 6.80
N GLU A 168 1.71 -1.00 7.15
CA GLU A 168 1.01 0.18 7.66
C GLU A 168 0.06 0.76 6.61
N ALA A 169 0.49 0.85 5.35
CA ALA A 169 -0.36 1.29 4.27
C ALA A 169 -1.56 0.36 4.05
N LEU A 170 -1.35 -0.97 4.11
CA LEU A 170 -2.46 -1.92 4.07
C LEU A 170 -3.43 -1.73 5.24
N ALA A 171 -2.92 -1.49 6.45
CA ALA A 171 -3.77 -1.22 7.62
C ALA A 171 -4.55 0.09 7.47
N LYS A 172 -3.90 1.19 7.03
CA LYS A 172 -4.55 2.48 6.73
C LYS A 172 -5.59 2.35 5.61
N ALA A 173 -5.38 1.48 4.64
CA ALA A 173 -6.36 1.20 3.58
C ALA A 173 -7.62 0.49 4.08
N GLY A 174 -7.56 -0.15 5.26
CA GLY A 174 -8.64 -0.96 5.85
C GLY A 174 -8.43 -2.46 5.68
N GLY A 175 -7.22 -2.86 5.33
CA GLY A 175 -6.83 -4.25 5.10
C GLY A 175 -7.13 -4.75 3.68
N LEU A 176 -7.01 -6.04 3.51
CA LEU A 176 -7.24 -6.71 2.22
C LEU A 176 -8.56 -7.47 2.25
N ASP A 177 -9.32 -7.38 1.19
CA ASP A 177 -10.55 -8.11 0.98
C ASP A 177 -10.33 -9.64 1.01
N TRP A 178 -11.39 -10.41 1.31
CA TRP A 178 -11.37 -11.87 1.33
C TRP A 178 -10.96 -12.48 -0.02
N TYR A 179 -11.32 -11.82 -1.11
CA TYR A 179 -11.07 -12.25 -2.48
C TYR A 179 -9.74 -11.77 -3.05
N THR A 180 -8.97 -10.99 -2.28
CA THR A 180 -7.67 -10.48 -2.71
C THR A 180 -6.63 -11.60 -2.73
N ARG A 181 -5.85 -11.66 -3.80
CA ARG A 181 -4.66 -12.49 -3.91
C ARG A 181 -3.56 -11.90 -3.03
N ARG A 182 -3.40 -12.47 -1.83
CA ARG A 182 -2.40 -11.99 -0.85
C ARG A 182 -0.99 -12.44 -1.15
N ASP A 183 -0.83 -13.46 -1.97
CA ASP A 183 0.48 -13.96 -2.40
C ASP A 183 1.18 -13.00 -3.37
N ARG A 184 0.50 -11.98 -3.84
CA ARG A 184 1.01 -11.12 -4.89
C ARG A 184 0.31 -9.77 -4.89
N ILE A 185 0.83 -8.84 -4.10
CA ILE A 185 0.36 -7.46 -4.08
C ILE A 185 1.39 -6.61 -4.79
N GLY A 186 0.97 -5.89 -5.82
CA GLY A 186 1.87 -5.04 -6.59
C GLY A 186 2.10 -3.70 -5.92
N VAL A 187 3.35 -3.26 -5.92
CA VAL A 187 3.75 -1.89 -5.62
C VAL A 187 4.40 -1.32 -6.87
N MET A 188 3.84 -0.27 -7.41
CA MET A 188 4.41 0.45 -8.55
C MET A 188 5.07 1.72 -8.05
N ARG A 189 6.34 1.87 -8.40
CA ARG A 189 7.19 3.01 -8.04
C ARG A 189 7.85 3.57 -9.30
N GLU A 190 8.11 4.87 -9.29
CA GLU A 190 8.93 5.51 -10.31
C GLU A 190 10.39 5.53 -9.85
N VAL A 191 11.27 4.87 -10.60
CA VAL A 191 12.70 4.77 -10.34
C VAL A 191 13.43 5.12 -11.63
N ASP A 192 14.34 6.10 -11.60
CA ASP A 192 15.13 6.55 -12.74
C ASP A 192 14.30 6.88 -13.99
N GLY A 193 13.14 7.55 -13.80
CA GLY A 193 12.23 7.92 -14.87
C GLY A 193 11.47 6.74 -15.50
N LYS A 194 11.51 5.57 -14.88
CA LYS A 194 10.78 4.36 -15.30
C LYS A 194 9.80 3.93 -14.22
N ARG A 195 8.64 3.42 -14.63
CA ARG A 195 7.70 2.80 -13.71
C ARG A 195 8.04 1.32 -13.56
N VAL A 196 8.40 0.95 -12.33
CA VAL A 196 8.75 -0.42 -11.95
C VAL A 196 7.62 -0.99 -11.10
N ILE A 197 7.23 -2.23 -11.37
CA ILE A 197 6.28 -2.97 -10.56
C ILE A 197 7.06 -4.06 -9.82
N HIS A 198 6.88 -4.07 -8.49
CA HIS A 198 7.42 -5.11 -7.63
C HIS A 198 6.25 -5.78 -6.86
N TYR A 199 6.36 -7.09 -6.64
CA TYR A 199 5.30 -7.84 -5.96
C TYR A 199 5.75 -8.29 -4.59
N LEU A 200 4.95 -7.95 -3.57
CA LEU A 200 5.16 -8.32 -2.19
C LEU A 200 4.14 -9.38 -1.75
N ASP A 201 4.60 -10.34 -0.94
CA ASP A 201 3.75 -11.33 -0.30
C ASP A 201 3.66 -11.07 1.21
N PRO A 202 2.60 -10.40 1.70
CA PRO A 202 2.43 -10.10 3.12
C PRO A 202 2.20 -11.34 4.01
N ARG A 203 2.15 -12.54 3.43
CA ARG A 203 2.06 -13.79 4.19
C ARG A 203 3.42 -14.29 4.67
N SER A 204 4.50 -13.79 4.04
CA SER A 204 5.87 -14.15 4.37
C SER A 204 6.60 -13.01 5.05
N THR A 205 7.48 -13.35 5.97
CA THR A 205 8.39 -12.42 6.64
C THR A 205 9.52 -11.91 5.73
N ALA A 206 9.72 -12.54 4.57
CA ALA A 206 10.69 -12.09 3.57
C ALA A 206 10.48 -10.62 3.14
N ILE A 207 9.23 -10.11 3.27
CA ILE A 207 8.91 -8.70 2.97
C ILE A 207 9.73 -7.71 3.79
N PHE A 208 10.15 -8.06 5.00
CA PHE A 208 10.89 -7.15 5.88
C PHE A 208 12.31 -6.81 5.37
N ASN A 209 12.82 -7.59 4.42
CA ASN A 209 14.12 -7.37 3.79
C ASN A 209 13.98 -6.86 2.35
N ASP A 210 12.79 -6.51 1.92
CA ASP A 210 12.51 -6.07 0.55
C ASP A 210 12.59 -4.55 0.46
N ASP A 211 13.24 -4.03 -0.59
CA ASP A 211 13.43 -2.58 -0.83
C ASP A 211 12.11 -1.83 -1.02
N PHE A 212 11.03 -2.53 -1.37
CA PHE A 212 9.68 -1.97 -1.50
C PHE A 212 8.85 -2.09 -0.22
N PHE A 213 9.43 -2.63 0.87
CA PHE A 213 8.74 -2.71 2.15
C PHE A 213 8.50 -1.33 2.76
N VAL A 214 9.49 -0.42 2.68
CA VAL A 214 9.30 0.99 2.99
C VAL A 214 8.83 1.71 1.73
N LEU A 215 7.64 2.28 1.84
CA LEU A 215 7.00 2.97 0.73
C LEU A 215 7.62 4.35 0.53
N GLN A 216 7.60 4.79 -0.72
CA GLN A 216 8.03 6.11 -1.13
C GLN A 216 6.82 6.96 -1.54
N GLN A 217 7.05 8.26 -1.66
CA GLN A 217 6.07 9.22 -2.15
C GLN A 217 5.52 8.79 -3.52
N ASN A 218 4.20 8.85 -3.66
CA ASN A 218 3.45 8.48 -4.86
C ASN A 218 3.49 6.99 -5.25
N ASP A 219 3.99 6.10 -4.39
CA ASP A 219 3.85 4.66 -4.63
C ASP A 219 2.38 4.29 -4.82
N ILE A 220 2.13 3.37 -5.74
CA ILE A 220 0.80 2.85 -6.00
C ILE A 220 0.77 1.37 -5.61
N ILE A 221 0.04 1.06 -4.56
CA ILE A 221 -0.25 -0.32 -4.16
C ILE A 221 -1.49 -0.76 -4.92
N PHE A 222 -1.43 -1.89 -5.61
CA PHE A 222 -2.60 -2.45 -6.28
C PHE A 222 -2.74 -3.93 -5.99
N THR A 223 -4.01 -4.37 -5.95
CA THR A 223 -4.36 -5.74 -5.61
C THR A 223 -5.03 -6.44 -6.79
N GLU A 224 -4.73 -7.73 -6.93
CA GLU A 224 -5.41 -8.63 -7.85
C GLU A 224 -6.45 -9.48 -7.10
N GLU A 225 -7.54 -9.83 -7.77
CA GLU A 225 -8.54 -10.71 -7.19
C GLU A 225 -8.30 -12.17 -7.56
N MET A 226 -8.76 -13.05 -6.67
CA MET A 226 -8.80 -14.48 -6.95
C MET A 226 -9.89 -14.79 -7.96
N SER A 227 -9.61 -15.67 -8.93
CA SER A 227 -10.53 -16.05 -9.99
C SER A 227 -11.89 -16.58 -9.49
N TYR A 228 -11.93 -17.18 -8.29
CA TYR A 228 -13.19 -17.68 -7.74
C TYR A 228 -14.19 -16.59 -7.32
N LYS A 229 -13.78 -15.33 -7.18
CA LYS A 229 -14.73 -14.20 -6.97
C LYS A 229 -15.72 -14.11 -8.11
N PHE A 230 -15.25 -14.25 -9.34
CA PHE A 230 -16.12 -14.24 -10.53
C PHE A 230 -17.06 -15.44 -10.53
N PHE A 231 -16.60 -16.59 -10.04
CA PHE A 231 -17.47 -17.76 -9.88
C PHE A 231 -18.52 -17.53 -8.78
N SER A 232 -18.15 -17.01 -7.61
CA SER A 232 -19.09 -16.72 -6.52
C SER A 232 -20.12 -15.65 -6.89
N ALA A 233 -19.75 -14.63 -7.65
CA ALA A 233 -20.67 -13.60 -8.14
C ALA A 233 -21.74 -14.18 -9.07
N ASN A 234 -21.40 -15.24 -9.83
CA ASN A 234 -22.33 -15.91 -10.73
C ASN A 234 -23.01 -17.13 -10.08
N LEU A 235 -22.72 -17.44 -8.83
CA LEU A 235 -23.23 -18.65 -8.15
C LEU A 235 -24.77 -18.64 -8.09
N ASN A 236 -25.40 -17.50 -7.84
CA ASN A 236 -26.85 -17.38 -7.82
C ASN A 236 -27.46 -17.68 -9.19
N THR A 237 -26.84 -17.27 -10.27
CA THR A 237 -27.27 -17.58 -11.64
C THR A 237 -27.11 -19.08 -11.93
N VAL A 238 -26.00 -19.69 -11.51
CA VAL A 238 -25.77 -21.13 -11.65
C VAL A 238 -26.78 -21.94 -10.83
N LEU A 239 -27.05 -21.53 -9.59
CA LEU A 239 -28.06 -22.15 -8.74
C LEU A 239 -29.48 -22.02 -9.32
N ALA A 240 -29.82 -20.85 -9.89
CA ALA A 240 -31.09 -20.65 -10.56
C ALA A 240 -31.27 -21.56 -11.78
N LEU A 241 -30.21 -21.75 -12.56
CA LEU A 241 -30.23 -22.68 -13.70
C LEU A 241 -30.36 -24.14 -13.23
N LEU A 242 -29.67 -24.53 -12.17
CA LEU A 242 -29.79 -25.86 -11.58
C LEU A 242 -31.19 -26.11 -11.00
N SER A 243 -31.77 -25.12 -10.33
CA SER A 243 -33.13 -25.24 -9.78
C SER A 243 -34.18 -25.35 -10.87
N SER A 244 -34.03 -24.62 -11.98
CA SER A 244 -34.95 -24.74 -13.12
C SER A 244 -34.84 -26.11 -13.79
N PHE A 245 -33.62 -26.66 -13.90
CA PHE A 245 -33.43 -28.00 -14.44
C PHE A 245 -34.04 -29.10 -13.54
N THR A 246 -33.86 -28.99 -12.21
CA THR A 246 -34.46 -29.92 -11.26
C THR A 246 -35.99 -29.87 -11.26
N SER A 247 -36.58 -28.69 -11.43
CA SER A 247 -38.04 -28.54 -11.55
C SER A 247 -38.58 -29.18 -12.82
N LEU A 248 -37.89 -29.01 -13.97
CA LEU A 248 -38.26 -29.66 -15.22
C LEU A 248 -38.21 -31.22 -15.10
N VAL A 249 -37.19 -31.74 -14.46
CA VAL A 249 -37.10 -33.20 -14.23
C VAL A 249 -38.21 -33.70 -13.29
N ALA A 250 -38.57 -32.92 -12.26
CA ALA A 250 -39.68 -33.25 -11.38
C ALA A 250 -41.02 -33.27 -12.11
N VAL A 251 -41.29 -32.28 -12.95
CA VAL A 251 -42.54 -32.24 -13.80
C VAL A 251 -42.56 -33.43 -14.77
N TYR A 252 -41.43 -33.70 -15.44
CA TYR A 252 -41.36 -34.87 -16.32
C TYR A 252 -41.64 -36.19 -15.60
N THR A 253 -41.09 -36.41 -14.43
CA THR A 253 -41.33 -37.60 -13.62
C THR A 253 -42.79 -37.74 -13.15
N LEU A 254 -43.43 -36.62 -12.79
CA LEU A 254 -44.84 -36.55 -12.46
C LEU A 254 -45.72 -36.92 -13.66
N ILE A 255 -45.52 -36.31 -14.81
CA ILE A 255 -46.26 -36.59 -16.04
C ILE A 255 -46.14 -38.09 -16.40
N ARG A 256 -44.93 -38.67 -16.30
CA ARG A 256 -44.68 -40.06 -16.59
C ARG A 256 -45.30 -41.02 -15.58
N SER A 257 -45.55 -40.59 -14.34
CA SER A 257 -46.25 -41.38 -13.32
C SER A 257 -47.75 -41.43 -13.53
N TYR A 258 -48.33 -40.41 -14.21
CA TYR A 258 -49.76 -40.30 -14.52
C TYR A 258 -50.16 -40.97 -15.81
N ILE A 259 -49.22 -41.27 -16.73
CA ILE A 259 -49.52 -41.96 -17.98
C ILE A 259 -49.44 -43.44 -17.70
N PRO A 260 -50.60 -44.18 -17.80
CA PRO A 260 -50.61 -45.62 -17.61
C PRO A 260 -49.71 -46.27 -18.67
N LYS A 261 -48.97 -47.29 -18.27
CA LYS A 261 -48.25 -48.14 -19.23
C LYS A 261 -49.28 -49.11 -19.77
N ASP A 262 -49.66 -48.92 -21.02
CA ASP A 262 -50.25 -49.97 -21.83
C ASP A 262 -49.21 -51.05 -22.16
#